data_728f04040b2f2ef7ca63eff2b7d54bdd
#
_entry.id   728f04040b2f2ef7ca63eff2b7d54bdd
#
_cell.length_a   1.000
_cell.length_b   1.000
_cell.length_c   1.000
_cell.angle_alpha   90.00
_cell.angle_beta   90.00
_cell.angle_gamma   90.00
#
_symmetry.space_group_name_H-M   'P 1'
#
loop_
_entity.id
_entity.type
_entity.pdbx_description
1 polymer ?
#
loop_
_entity_poly.entity_id
_entity_poly.type
_entity_poly.pdbx_seq_one_letter_code
_entity_poly.pdbx_strand_id
1 'polypeptide(L)'
;MSSTRIYLLLISLALSGCAATRGDSIQGGKNPHDPLEPFNRGMYKFNDTVDKAVLKPVATGYNTVMPEPGKIMVRNFFSNLDDIIVTINDLLQLKFTQAASDGTRVLFNSTFGILGLINVTDRLEKHNEDFGQTLGYWGVSSGPYIVLPFFGPRTIRDSAGLYVDSYASPIRLISNIPVRNEMYVTRMVSLRAGLLDQEKILD
;
A
#
# COMPACT_ATOMS: atom_id res chain seq x y z
N MET A 1 15.76 -27.24 -9.55
CA MET A 1 14.49 -26.95 -10.25
C MET A 1 14.55 -25.49 -10.69
N SER A 2 14.33 -25.21 -11.97
CA SER A 2 14.42 -23.84 -12.53
C SER A 2 13.34 -22.96 -11.94
N SER A 3 13.68 -21.72 -11.57
CA SER A 3 12.75 -20.69 -11.04
C SER A 3 11.47 -20.55 -11.87
N THR A 4 11.58 -20.72 -13.19
CA THR A 4 10.45 -20.68 -14.12
C THR A 4 9.37 -21.73 -13.83
N ARG A 5 9.77 -22.92 -13.34
CA ARG A 5 8.81 -23.99 -13.00
C ARG A 5 8.05 -23.71 -11.70
N ILE A 6 8.64 -22.97 -10.79
CA ILE A 6 8.01 -22.53 -9.53
C ILE A 6 6.95 -21.48 -9.84
N TYR A 7 7.24 -20.51 -10.72
CA TYR A 7 6.26 -19.51 -11.13
C TYR A 7 5.06 -20.11 -11.89
N LEU A 8 5.30 -21.09 -12.76
CA LEU A 8 4.22 -21.80 -13.46
C LEU A 8 3.34 -22.62 -12.50
N LEU A 9 3.92 -23.23 -11.47
CA LEU A 9 3.18 -23.95 -10.43
C LEU A 9 2.34 -22.99 -9.55
N LEU A 10 2.87 -21.84 -9.20
CA LEU A 10 2.14 -20.82 -8.43
C LEU A 10 0.98 -20.21 -9.24
N ILE A 11 1.18 -19.99 -10.54
CA ILE A 11 0.13 -19.52 -11.45
C ILE A 11 -0.96 -20.59 -11.65
N SER A 12 -0.59 -21.87 -11.75
CA SER A 12 -1.56 -22.96 -11.90
C SER A 12 -2.37 -23.20 -10.61
N LEU A 13 -1.78 -23.03 -9.41
CA LEU A 13 -2.51 -23.07 -8.14
C LEU A 13 -3.50 -21.90 -8.00
N ALA A 14 -3.15 -20.72 -8.49
CA ALA A 14 -4.04 -19.56 -8.47
C ALA A 14 -5.26 -19.73 -9.39
N LEU A 15 -5.12 -20.49 -10.49
CA LEU A 15 -6.20 -20.75 -11.45
C LEU A 15 -7.14 -21.90 -11.03
N SER A 16 -6.68 -22.82 -10.18
CA SER A 16 -7.51 -23.96 -9.71
C SER A 16 -8.44 -23.60 -8.54
N GLY A 17 -8.29 -22.43 -7.92
CA GLY A 17 -9.15 -21.94 -6.83
C GLY A 17 -10.57 -21.55 -7.23
N CYS A 18 -10.91 -21.51 -8.50
CA CYS A 18 -12.24 -21.08 -8.99
C CYS A 18 -13.32 -22.17 -9.00
N ALA A 19 -13.05 -23.40 -8.54
CA ALA A 19 -13.97 -24.52 -8.74
C ALA A 19 -14.67 -25.06 -7.48
N ALA A 20 -14.48 -24.51 -6.29
CA ALA A 20 -15.04 -25.08 -5.07
C ALA A 20 -15.53 -24.06 -4.06
N THR A 21 -16.66 -23.42 -4.31
CA THR A 21 -17.59 -23.02 -3.26
C THR A 21 -19.02 -22.97 -3.80
N ARG A 22 -19.64 -24.14 -3.85
CA ARG A 22 -21.09 -24.27 -3.81
C ARG A 22 -21.48 -24.23 -2.31
N GLY A 23 -22.05 -23.14 -1.86
CA GLY A 23 -22.56 -23.01 -0.49
C GLY A 23 -23.15 -21.63 -0.27
N ASP A 24 -24.46 -21.59 -0.26
CA ASP A 24 -25.39 -20.55 0.11
C ASP A 24 -25.82 -19.55 -0.97
N SER A 25 -27.05 -19.81 -1.36
CA SER A 25 -27.95 -19.08 -2.22
C SER A 25 -28.23 -17.64 -1.72
N ILE A 26 -27.39 -16.71 -2.11
CA ILE A 26 -27.87 -15.40 -2.47
C ILE A 26 -27.99 -15.45 -3.99
N GLN A 27 -29.20 -15.28 -4.50
CA GLN A 27 -29.51 -15.28 -5.93
C GLN A 27 -28.46 -14.45 -6.65
N GLY A 28 -27.65 -15.10 -7.49
CA GLY A 28 -26.53 -14.51 -8.20
C GLY A 28 -26.99 -13.56 -9.30
N GLY A 29 -27.48 -12.41 -8.93
CA GLY A 29 -27.48 -11.27 -9.81
C GLY A 29 -26.05 -10.83 -10.01
N LYS A 30 -25.47 -11.05 -11.21
CA LYS A 30 -24.20 -10.45 -11.58
C LYS A 30 -24.36 -8.93 -11.38
N ASN A 31 -23.65 -8.37 -10.41
CA ASN A 31 -23.65 -6.93 -10.23
C ASN A 31 -23.00 -6.30 -11.47
N PRO A 32 -23.74 -5.55 -12.30
CA PRO A 32 -23.18 -4.93 -13.51
C PRO A 32 -22.01 -3.99 -13.21
N HIS A 33 -21.92 -3.52 -11.97
CA HIS A 33 -20.89 -2.60 -11.51
C HIS A 33 -19.66 -3.31 -10.91
N ASP A 34 -19.71 -4.63 -10.67
CA ASP A 34 -18.58 -5.41 -10.18
C ASP A 34 -18.46 -6.74 -10.94
N PRO A 35 -17.86 -6.73 -12.13
CA PRO A 35 -17.68 -7.93 -12.94
C PRO A 35 -16.74 -8.95 -12.29
N LEU A 36 -15.94 -8.55 -11.29
CA LEU A 36 -14.96 -9.39 -10.58
C LEU A 36 -15.43 -9.77 -9.18
N GLU A 37 -16.70 -9.59 -8.84
CA GLU A 37 -17.25 -9.81 -7.49
C GLU A 37 -16.82 -11.14 -6.84
N PRO A 38 -16.89 -12.32 -7.50
CA PRO A 38 -16.46 -13.57 -6.87
C PRO A 38 -14.98 -13.58 -6.48
N PHE A 39 -14.13 -13.03 -7.36
CA PHE A 39 -12.70 -12.86 -7.09
C PHE A 39 -12.48 -11.88 -5.93
N ASN A 40 -13.14 -10.73 -5.98
CA ASN A 40 -13.01 -9.68 -4.96
C ASN A 40 -13.43 -10.18 -3.56
N ARG A 41 -14.52 -10.95 -3.47
CA ARG A 41 -14.96 -11.60 -2.21
C ARG A 41 -13.92 -12.62 -1.71
N GLY A 42 -13.33 -13.41 -2.60
CA GLY A 42 -12.28 -14.36 -2.24
C GLY A 42 -11.03 -13.65 -1.69
N MET A 43 -10.57 -12.62 -2.39
CA MET A 43 -9.41 -11.83 -1.96
C MET A 43 -9.66 -11.03 -0.69
N TYR A 44 -10.86 -10.49 -0.50
CA TYR A 44 -11.25 -9.85 0.74
C TYR A 44 -11.15 -10.83 1.93
N LYS A 45 -11.74 -12.03 1.80
CA LYS A 45 -11.66 -13.06 2.85
C LYS A 45 -10.21 -13.48 3.14
N PHE A 46 -9.39 -13.60 2.10
CA PHE A 46 -7.97 -13.89 2.25
C PHE A 46 -7.27 -12.78 3.04
N ASN A 47 -7.43 -11.52 2.65
CA ASN A 47 -6.84 -10.37 3.32
C ASN A 47 -7.30 -10.27 4.78
N ASP A 48 -8.60 -10.42 5.05
CA ASP A 48 -9.18 -10.41 6.40
C ASP A 48 -8.61 -11.54 7.28
N THR A 49 -8.48 -12.74 6.72
CA THR A 49 -7.89 -13.87 7.43
C THR A 49 -6.42 -13.64 7.77
N VAL A 50 -5.64 -13.14 6.82
CA VAL A 50 -4.21 -12.81 7.05
C VAL A 50 -4.07 -11.67 8.05
N ASP A 51 -4.91 -10.65 7.95
CA ASP A 51 -4.91 -9.55 8.93
C ASP A 51 -5.18 -10.06 10.34
N LYS A 52 -6.26 -10.78 10.55
CA LYS A 52 -6.65 -11.31 11.87
C LYS A 52 -5.66 -12.32 12.43
N ALA A 53 -5.10 -13.18 11.61
CA ALA A 53 -4.21 -14.24 12.04
C ALA A 53 -2.77 -13.78 12.26
N VAL A 54 -2.30 -12.76 11.51
CA VAL A 54 -0.88 -12.37 11.48
C VAL A 54 -0.69 -10.88 11.72
N LEU A 55 -1.26 -10.01 10.86
CA LEU A 55 -0.92 -8.59 10.89
C LEU A 55 -1.42 -7.90 12.16
N LYS A 56 -2.66 -8.14 12.56
CA LYS A 56 -3.26 -7.54 13.76
C LYS A 56 -2.53 -7.95 15.05
N PRO A 57 -2.22 -9.25 15.32
CA PRO A 57 -1.41 -9.66 16.46
C PRO A 57 -0.01 -9.01 16.46
N VAL A 58 0.69 -9.01 15.32
CA VAL A 58 2.03 -8.41 15.21
C VAL A 58 1.98 -6.90 15.43
N ALA A 59 1.00 -6.20 14.84
CA ALA A 59 0.79 -4.77 15.04
C ALA A 59 0.44 -4.43 16.50
N THR A 60 -0.32 -5.27 17.18
CA THR A 60 -0.64 -5.12 18.60
C THR A 60 0.63 -5.28 19.46
N GLY A 61 1.44 -6.30 19.17
CA GLY A 61 2.76 -6.48 19.81
C GLY A 61 3.67 -5.28 19.60
N TYR A 62 3.76 -4.78 18.35
CA TYR A 62 4.50 -3.56 18.04
C TYR A 62 4.03 -2.35 18.85
N ASN A 63 2.71 -2.12 18.95
CA ASN A 63 2.14 -1.02 19.74
C ASN A 63 2.41 -1.15 21.23
N THR A 64 2.56 -2.37 21.75
CA THR A 64 2.82 -2.63 23.16
C THR A 64 4.30 -2.40 23.51
N VAL A 65 5.21 -2.82 22.61
CA VAL A 65 6.66 -2.77 22.87
C VAL A 65 7.29 -1.43 22.47
N MET A 66 6.81 -0.85 21.35
CA MET A 66 7.39 0.39 20.80
C MET A 66 6.81 1.62 21.52
N PRO A 67 7.66 2.47 22.15
CA PRO A 67 7.19 3.71 22.76
C PRO A 67 6.70 4.69 21.71
N GLU A 68 5.78 5.58 22.09
CA GLU A 68 5.12 6.52 21.14
C GLU A 68 6.11 7.34 20.31
N PRO A 69 7.20 7.92 20.87
CA PRO A 69 8.19 8.63 20.05
C PRO A 69 8.81 7.75 18.97
N GLY A 70 9.09 6.46 19.27
CA GLY A 70 9.63 5.51 18.30
C GLY A 70 8.65 5.22 17.16
N LYS A 71 7.36 5.06 17.48
CA LYS A 71 6.30 4.87 16.46
C LYS A 71 6.19 6.09 15.54
N ILE A 72 6.27 7.30 16.12
CA ILE A 72 6.26 8.55 15.35
C ILE A 72 7.46 8.61 14.40
N MET A 73 8.66 8.29 14.89
CA MET A 73 9.88 8.28 14.06
C MET A 73 9.76 7.31 12.88
N VAL A 74 9.27 6.10 13.11
CA VAL A 74 9.06 5.11 12.05
C VAL A 74 8.03 5.60 11.02
N ARG A 75 6.91 6.17 11.47
CA ARG A 75 5.90 6.75 10.56
C ARG A 75 6.47 7.90 9.73
N ASN A 76 7.19 8.81 10.36
CA ASN A 76 7.82 9.95 9.69
C ASN A 76 8.82 9.50 8.63
N PHE A 77 9.65 8.52 8.95
CA PHE A 77 10.62 7.95 8.02
C PHE A 77 9.95 7.41 6.75
N PHE A 78 8.94 6.55 6.89
CA PHE A 78 8.23 6.02 5.71
C PHE A 78 7.42 7.09 4.98
N SER A 79 6.83 8.04 5.71
CA SER A 79 6.15 9.19 5.13
C SER A 79 7.09 10.05 4.28
N ASN A 80 8.32 10.27 4.73
CA ASN A 80 9.33 11.01 3.97
C ASN A 80 9.78 10.25 2.71
N LEU A 81 9.83 8.92 2.74
CA LEU A 81 10.07 8.13 1.53
C LEU A 81 8.90 8.20 0.55
N ASP A 82 7.67 8.25 1.05
CA ASP A 82 6.47 8.39 0.22
C ASP A 82 6.40 9.78 -0.43
N ASP A 83 6.83 10.83 0.26
CA ASP A 83 6.85 12.20 -0.28
C ASP A 83 7.72 12.31 -1.55
N ILE A 84 8.69 11.40 -1.77
CA ILE A 84 9.45 11.31 -3.03
C ILE A 84 8.54 10.88 -4.19
N ILE A 85 7.71 9.86 -3.97
CA ILE A 85 6.76 9.37 -4.98
C ILE A 85 5.69 10.43 -5.25
N VAL A 86 5.20 11.07 -4.19
CA VAL A 86 4.24 12.18 -4.28
C VAL A 86 4.81 13.31 -5.12
N THR A 87 6.03 13.78 -4.82
CA THR A 87 6.70 14.86 -5.58
C THR A 87 6.83 14.53 -7.07
N ILE A 88 7.17 13.29 -7.42
CA ILE A 88 7.26 12.84 -8.81
C ILE A 88 5.88 12.91 -9.48
N ASN A 89 4.83 12.43 -8.81
CA ASN A 89 3.48 12.42 -9.36
C ASN A 89 2.91 13.84 -9.49
N ASP A 90 3.19 14.74 -8.53
CA ASP A 90 2.85 16.16 -8.63
C ASP A 90 3.45 16.80 -9.88
N LEU A 91 4.74 16.54 -10.14
CA LEU A 91 5.42 17.04 -11.35
C LEU A 91 4.78 16.48 -12.61
N LEU A 92 4.43 15.19 -12.65
CA LEU A 92 3.76 14.55 -13.77
C LEU A 92 2.34 15.09 -14.01
N GLN A 93 1.70 15.60 -12.96
CA GLN A 93 0.39 16.25 -13.02
C GLN A 93 0.50 17.77 -13.24
N LEU A 94 1.71 18.32 -13.40
CA LEU A 94 1.98 19.77 -13.55
C LEU A 94 1.54 20.61 -12.34
N LYS A 95 1.43 20.01 -11.16
CA LYS A 95 1.10 20.64 -9.88
C LYS A 95 2.36 21.21 -9.21
N PHE A 96 3.01 22.17 -9.85
CA PHE A 96 4.34 22.66 -9.43
C PHE A 96 4.39 23.20 -8.01
N THR A 97 3.33 23.82 -7.53
CA THR A 97 3.27 24.34 -6.14
C THR A 97 3.29 23.20 -5.13
N GLN A 98 2.51 22.14 -5.38
CA GLN A 98 2.49 20.94 -4.53
C GLN A 98 3.83 20.22 -4.61
N ALA A 99 4.36 20.00 -5.81
CA ALA A 99 5.69 19.41 -6.01
C ALA A 99 6.79 20.17 -5.26
N ALA A 100 6.74 21.52 -5.25
CA ALA A 100 7.69 22.32 -4.50
C ALA A 100 7.51 22.15 -2.98
N SER A 101 6.28 22.07 -2.47
CA SER A 101 6.00 21.80 -1.06
C SER A 101 6.52 20.43 -0.64
N ASP A 102 6.10 19.36 -1.34
CA ASP A 102 6.47 17.99 -0.98
C ASP A 102 7.96 17.70 -1.21
N GLY A 103 8.57 18.26 -2.28
CA GLY A 103 10.01 18.21 -2.51
C GLY A 103 10.82 18.93 -1.42
N THR A 104 10.31 20.07 -0.92
CA THR A 104 10.92 20.77 0.22
C THR A 104 10.83 19.93 1.49
N ARG A 105 9.69 19.25 1.73
CA ARG A 105 9.53 18.31 2.85
C ARG A 105 10.58 17.20 2.79
N VAL A 106 10.74 16.56 1.63
CA VAL A 106 11.78 15.53 1.44
C VAL A 106 13.16 16.04 1.78
N LEU A 107 13.53 17.22 1.24
CA LEU A 107 14.85 17.81 1.46
C LEU A 107 15.11 18.12 2.94
N PHE A 108 14.20 18.83 3.58
CA PHE A 108 14.40 19.29 4.96
C PHE A 108 14.29 18.14 5.96
N ASN A 109 13.33 17.23 5.79
CA ASN A 109 13.19 16.07 6.66
C ASN A 109 14.37 15.10 6.50
N SER A 110 14.91 14.94 5.30
CA SER A 110 16.07 14.07 5.09
C SER A 110 17.36 14.65 5.64
N THR A 111 17.54 15.99 5.55
CA THR A 111 18.77 16.67 6.01
C THR A 111 18.74 17.03 7.49
N PHE A 112 17.73 17.77 7.91
CA PHE A 112 17.60 18.26 9.29
C PHE A 112 16.79 17.32 10.18
N GLY A 113 15.91 16.48 9.59
CA GLY A 113 15.07 15.51 10.29
C GLY A 113 15.71 14.12 10.42
N ILE A 114 17.03 13.98 10.25
CA ILE A 114 17.78 12.72 10.38
C ILE A 114 17.14 11.64 9.48
N LEU A 115 17.28 11.79 8.14
CA LEU A 115 16.71 10.90 7.12
C LEU A 115 15.17 10.75 7.22
N GLY A 116 14.48 11.76 7.75
CA GLY A 116 13.02 11.75 7.87
C GLY A 116 12.47 11.15 9.16
N LEU A 117 13.30 10.77 10.12
CA LEU A 117 12.83 10.30 11.44
C LEU A 117 12.13 11.41 12.22
N ILE A 118 12.57 12.65 12.05
CA ILE A 118 11.97 13.84 12.68
C ILE A 118 11.32 14.67 11.56
N ASN A 119 10.03 14.96 11.70
CA ASN A 119 9.36 15.88 10.80
C ASN A 119 9.66 17.31 11.25
N VAL A 120 10.48 18.03 10.48
CA VAL A 120 10.83 19.45 10.70
C VAL A 120 10.03 20.39 9.81
N THR A 121 9.11 19.85 9.02
CA THR A 121 8.31 20.58 8.02
C THR A 121 6.79 20.45 8.27
N ASP A 122 6.39 20.39 9.53
CA ASP A 122 5.00 20.28 9.98
C ASP A 122 4.09 21.41 9.51
N ARG A 123 4.66 22.56 9.17
CA ARG A 123 3.95 23.73 8.62
C ARG A 123 3.70 23.65 7.11
N LEU A 124 4.37 22.75 6.39
CA LEU A 124 4.14 22.53 4.98
C LEU A 124 3.04 21.49 4.79
N GLU A 125 2.08 21.82 3.95
CA GLU A 125 1.00 20.89 3.61
C GLU A 125 1.58 19.64 2.95
N LYS A 126 1.11 18.47 3.41
CA LYS A 126 1.42 17.17 2.82
C LYS A 126 0.31 16.79 1.86
N HIS A 127 0.70 16.46 0.64
CA HIS A 127 -0.22 15.92 -0.36
C HIS A 127 -0.07 14.39 -0.44
N ASN A 128 -1.03 13.75 -1.07
CA ASN A 128 -1.02 12.30 -1.29
C ASN A 128 -1.35 12.05 -2.76
N GLU A 129 -0.32 11.90 -3.56
CA GLU A 129 -0.42 11.64 -4.99
C GLU A 129 0.25 10.31 -5.33
N ASP A 130 -0.37 9.59 -6.26
CA ASP A 130 0.15 8.34 -6.79
C ASP A 130 0.02 8.30 -8.32
N PHE A 131 0.64 7.33 -8.97
CA PHE A 131 0.60 7.22 -10.42
C PHE A 131 -0.79 6.81 -10.95
N GLY A 132 -1.62 6.17 -10.13
CA GLY A 132 -3.03 5.91 -10.47
C GLY A 132 -3.81 7.22 -10.59
N GLN A 133 -3.59 8.17 -9.67
CA GLN A 133 -4.16 9.53 -9.74
C GLN A 133 -3.59 10.30 -10.94
N THR A 134 -2.29 10.19 -11.21
CA THR A 134 -1.64 10.79 -12.38
C THR A 134 -2.28 10.30 -13.68
N LEU A 135 -2.52 9.00 -13.82
CA LEU A 135 -3.24 8.44 -14.96
C LEU A 135 -4.68 9.00 -15.06
N GLY A 136 -5.36 9.15 -13.91
CA GLY A 136 -6.67 9.78 -13.85
C GLY A 136 -6.66 11.24 -14.31
N TYR A 137 -5.67 12.01 -13.87
CA TYR A 137 -5.45 13.39 -14.30
C TYR A 137 -5.23 13.48 -15.83
N TRP A 138 -4.57 12.49 -16.42
CA TRP A 138 -4.38 12.39 -17.88
C TRP A 138 -5.60 11.82 -18.63
N GLY A 139 -6.71 11.57 -17.93
CA GLY A 139 -7.98 11.14 -18.56
C GLY A 139 -8.14 9.62 -18.68
N VAL A 140 -7.27 8.81 -18.09
CA VAL A 140 -7.44 7.36 -18.06
C VAL A 140 -8.57 6.99 -17.09
N SER A 141 -9.55 6.25 -17.57
CA SER A 141 -10.67 5.78 -16.74
C SER A 141 -10.22 4.81 -15.65
N SER A 142 -10.93 4.77 -14.52
CA SER A 142 -10.60 3.90 -13.37
C SER A 142 -10.61 2.41 -13.70
N GLY A 143 -11.48 2.00 -14.65
CA GLY A 143 -11.72 0.59 -14.94
C GLY A 143 -12.49 -0.12 -13.81
N PRO A 144 -12.62 -1.44 -13.88
CA PRO A 144 -13.29 -2.25 -12.88
C PRO A 144 -12.61 -2.18 -11.51
N TYR A 145 -13.43 -2.39 -10.47
CA TYR A 145 -12.97 -2.59 -9.09
C TYR A 145 -12.29 -3.95 -8.94
N ILE A 146 -11.20 -3.99 -8.20
CA ILE A 146 -10.44 -5.21 -7.89
C ILE A 146 -9.90 -5.16 -6.46
N VAL A 147 -9.92 -6.28 -5.76
CA VAL A 147 -9.27 -6.44 -4.47
C VAL A 147 -7.94 -7.17 -4.67
N LEU A 148 -6.84 -6.50 -4.33
CA LEU A 148 -5.51 -7.09 -4.44
C LEU A 148 -5.12 -7.80 -3.14
N PRO A 149 -4.41 -8.95 -3.21
CA PRO A 149 -3.84 -9.59 -2.03
C PRO A 149 -2.87 -8.63 -1.34
N PHE A 150 -3.01 -8.48 -0.03
CA PHE A 150 -2.26 -7.59 0.88
C PHE A 150 -2.46 -6.08 0.67
N PHE A 151 -2.83 -5.63 -0.53
CA PHE A 151 -3.00 -4.20 -0.85
C PHE A 151 -4.44 -3.71 -0.74
N GLY A 152 -5.41 -4.63 -0.63
CA GLY A 152 -6.81 -4.29 -0.45
C GLY A 152 -7.52 -3.78 -1.72
N PRO A 153 -8.62 -3.01 -1.53
CA PRO A 153 -9.48 -2.56 -2.62
C PRO A 153 -8.82 -1.47 -3.46
N ARG A 154 -8.93 -1.62 -4.81
CA ARG A 154 -8.40 -0.68 -5.80
C ARG A 154 -9.23 -0.71 -7.08
N THR A 155 -8.88 0.12 -8.05
CA THR A 155 -9.31 -0.01 -9.43
C THR A 155 -8.19 -0.63 -10.28
N ILE A 156 -8.49 -1.07 -11.49
CA ILE A 156 -7.45 -1.57 -12.41
C ILE A 156 -6.41 -0.48 -12.68
N ARG A 157 -6.83 0.77 -12.90
CA ARG A 157 -5.94 1.92 -13.08
C ARG A 157 -5.02 2.12 -11.88
N ASP A 158 -5.57 2.13 -10.67
CA ASP A 158 -4.80 2.37 -9.45
C ASP A 158 -3.87 1.19 -9.12
N SER A 159 -4.25 -0.03 -9.55
CA SER A 159 -3.38 -1.20 -9.46
C SER A 159 -2.17 -1.10 -10.41
N ALA A 160 -2.38 -0.58 -11.61
CA ALA A 160 -1.28 -0.28 -12.54
C ALA A 160 -0.40 0.86 -11.99
N GLY A 161 -1.01 1.89 -11.40
CA GLY A 161 -0.32 2.97 -10.72
C GLY A 161 0.58 2.47 -9.58
N LEU A 162 0.05 1.65 -8.70
CA LEU A 162 0.81 1.02 -7.61
C LEU A 162 2.05 0.26 -8.14
N TYR A 163 1.91 -0.46 -9.25
CA TYR A 163 3.02 -1.17 -9.87
C TYR A 163 4.10 -0.19 -10.33
N VAL A 164 3.75 0.91 -11.00
CA VAL A 164 4.70 1.94 -11.46
C VAL A 164 5.37 2.64 -10.28
N ASP A 165 4.61 3.07 -9.26
CA ASP A 165 5.14 3.71 -8.05
C ASP A 165 6.11 2.80 -7.29
N SER A 166 5.91 1.48 -7.36
CA SER A 166 6.83 0.52 -6.77
C SER A 166 8.25 0.63 -7.34
N TYR A 167 8.42 1.04 -8.60
CA TYR A 167 9.72 1.27 -9.22
C TYR A 167 10.35 2.59 -8.77
N ALA A 168 9.56 3.61 -8.46
CA ALA A 168 10.02 4.89 -7.93
C ALA A 168 10.34 4.83 -6.43
N SER A 169 9.93 3.76 -5.74
CA SER A 169 10.13 3.62 -4.30
C SER A 169 11.61 3.48 -3.95
N PRO A 170 12.16 4.35 -3.06
CA PRO A 170 13.54 4.25 -2.60
C PRO A 170 13.88 2.91 -1.94
N ILE A 171 12.91 2.27 -1.29
CA ILE A 171 13.10 0.95 -0.66
C ILE A 171 13.54 -0.09 -1.70
N ARG A 172 13.05 0.01 -2.93
CA ARG A 172 13.42 -0.92 -4.01
C ARG A 172 14.89 -0.81 -4.41
N LEU A 173 15.51 0.35 -4.22
CA LEU A 173 16.92 0.58 -4.55
C LEU A 173 17.89 -0.11 -3.57
N ILE A 174 17.40 -0.63 -2.45
CA ILE A 174 18.20 -1.35 -1.47
C ILE A 174 18.60 -2.70 -2.06
N SER A 175 19.89 -2.87 -2.33
CA SER A 175 20.44 -4.10 -2.93
C SER A 175 20.38 -5.30 -1.99
N ASN A 176 20.49 -5.07 -0.66
CA ASN A 176 20.40 -6.13 0.34
C ASN A 176 18.95 -6.60 0.49
N ILE A 177 18.66 -7.80 -0.04
CA ILE A 177 17.30 -8.36 -0.07
C ILE A 177 16.69 -8.54 1.33
N PRO A 178 17.38 -9.12 2.33
CA PRO A 178 16.88 -9.18 3.70
C PRO A 178 16.47 -7.81 4.24
N VAL A 179 17.34 -6.81 4.20
CA VAL A 179 17.08 -5.45 4.69
C VAL A 179 15.86 -4.82 3.98
N ARG A 180 15.81 -4.97 2.66
CA ARG A 180 14.67 -4.46 1.87
C ARG A 180 13.35 -5.10 2.32
N ASN A 181 13.32 -6.41 2.53
CA ASN A 181 12.14 -7.13 2.97
C ASN A 181 11.74 -6.73 4.40
N GLU A 182 12.69 -6.56 5.30
CA GLU A 182 12.46 -6.06 6.66
C GLU A 182 11.83 -4.67 6.65
N MET A 183 12.28 -3.78 5.76
CA MET A 183 11.67 -2.46 5.61
C MET A 183 10.21 -2.52 5.14
N TYR A 184 9.89 -3.38 4.16
CA TYR A 184 8.50 -3.57 3.73
C TYR A 184 7.62 -4.12 4.85
N VAL A 185 8.11 -5.11 5.60
CA VAL A 185 7.39 -5.68 6.75
C VAL A 185 7.19 -4.63 7.84
N THR A 186 8.24 -3.90 8.20
CA THR A 186 8.18 -2.83 9.22
C THR A 186 7.17 -1.75 8.81
N ARG A 187 7.19 -1.34 7.55
CA ARG A 187 6.21 -0.38 7.02
C ARG A 187 4.78 -0.91 7.16
N MET A 188 4.53 -2.15 6.74
CA MET A 188 3.20 -2.78 6.82
C MET A 188 2.72 -2.86 8.27
N VAL A 189 3.56 -3.30 9.19
CA VAL A 189 3.25 -3.39 10.62
C VAL A 189 2.97 -2.00 11.21
N SER A 190 3.79 -1.00 10.90
CA SER A 190 3.62 0.38 11.37
C SER A 190 2.31 1.00 10.86
N LEU A 191 1.96 0.78 9.59
CA LEU A 191 0.70 1.24 9.02
C LEU A 191 -0.50 0.55 9.70
N ARG A 192 -0.46 -0.77 9.88
CA ARG A 192 -1.53 -1.52 10.56
C ARG A 192 -1.68 -1.12 12.03
N ALA A 193 -0.55 -0.88 12.71
CA ALA A 193 -0.53 -0.41 14.09
C ALA A 193 -1.21 0.95 14.25
N GLY A 194 -1.02 1.87 13.30
CA GLY A 194 -1.70 3.17 13.29
C GLY A 194 -3.23 3.08 13.10
N LEU A 195 -3.74 1.99 12.55
CA LEU A 195 -5.18 1.77 12.37
C LEU A 195 -5.86 1.13 13.57
N LEU A 196 -5.12 0.52 14.51
CA LEU A 196 -5.71 -0.19 15.66
C LEU A 196 -6.55 0.71 16.57
N ASP A 197 -6.15 1.97 16.73
CA ASP A 197 -6.90 2.91 17.58
C ASP A 197 -8.17 3.40 16.89
N GLN A 198 -8.16 3.52 15.57
CA GLN A 198 -9.37 3.85 14.78
C GLN A 198 -10.37 2.70 14.76
N GLU A 199 -9.89 1.46 14.73
CA GLU A 199 -10.72 0.26 14.76
C GLU A 199 -11.54 0.18 16.06
N LYS A 200 -10.96 0.55 17.22
CA LYS A 200 -11.65 0.60 18.52
C LYS A 200 -12.82 1.59 18.57
N ILE A 201 -12.88 2.54 17.67
CA ILE A 201 -13.97 3.53 17.60
C ILE A 201 -15.15 2.96 16.80
N LEU A 202 -14.89 1.96 15.95
CA LEU A 202 -15.88 1.35 15.06
C LEU A 202 -16.53 0.08 15.66
N ASP A 203 -15.92 -0.52 16.66
CA ASP A 203 -16.42 -1.67 17.44
C ASP A 203 -17.28 -1.17 18.65
#